data_745741bccb5a576cc51e4ffcc3078d86
#
_entry.id   745741bccb5a576cc51e4ffcc3078d86
#
_cell.length_a   1.000
_cell.length_b   1.000
_cell.length_c   1.000
_cell.angle_alpha   90.00
_cell.angle_beta   90.00
_cell.angle_gamma   90.00
#
_symmetry.space_group_name_H-M   'P 1'
#
loop_
_entity.id
_entity.type
_entity.pdbx_description
1 polymer ?
#
loop_
_entity_poly.entity_id
_entity_poly.type
_entity_poly.pdbx_seq_one_letter_code
_entity_poly.pdbx_strand_id
1 'polypeptide(L)'
;PWAAVLASISVRGGLGLGPGLGGVFAEYAPAPLRTPFLVHLVALAVAIALIATLPETVTERSRRPLTLKLGVPAEDRAVFWRVLVPSGMLFSLFDGVCLSLIPVFEVRELGVTNYVLIGASGFLVLVAGAVSQVVFRRLAPTPSIIWGLGIASCAFVGVVVGAPLHSAAIVLVSVTVTGAACGLVF
;
A
#
# COMPACT_ATOMS: atom_id res chain seq x y z
N PRO A 1 1.40 -19.36 -7.78
CA PRO A 1 1.02 -18.02 -8.21
C PRO A 1 0.04 -17.33 -7.23
N TRP A 2 -1.01 -18.05 -6.76
CA TRP A 2 -2.02 -17.48 -5.87
C TRP A 2 -1.50 -17.08 -4.49
N ALA A 3 -0.57 -17.83 -3.90
CA ALA A 3 -0.03 -17.54 -2.58
C ALA A 3 0.66 -16.16 -2.53
N ALA A 4 1.44 -15.81 -3.55
CA ALA A 4 2.10 -14.51 -3.65
C ALA A 4 1.09 -13.36 -3.80
N VAL A 5 0.05 -13.57 -4.62
CA VAL A 5 -1.04 -12.58 -4.81
C VAL A 5 -1.80 -12.37 -3.51
N LEU A 6 -2.17 -13.46 -2.81
CA LEU A 6 -2.85 -13.38 -1.52
C LEU A 6 -2.00 -12.66 -0.46
N ALA A 7 -0.70 -12.98 -0.39
CA ALA A 7 0.22 -12.30 0.52
C ALA A 7 0.30 -10.79 0.23
N SER A 8 0.42 -10.40 -1.04
CA SER A 8 0.46 -9.00 -1.46
C SER A 8 -0.84 -8.25 -1.14
N ILE A 9 -1.99 -8.87 -1.41
CA ILE A 9 -3.31 -8.30 -1.08
C ILE A 9 -3.47 -8.14 0.43
N SER A 10 -3.05 -9.14 1.22
CA SER A 10 -3.14 -9.08 2.69
C SER A 10 -2.30 -7.93 3.25
N VAL A 11 -1.09 -7.73 2.72
CA VAL A 11 -0.23 -6.61 3.13
C VAL A 11 -0.85 -5.27 2.74
N ARG A 12 -1.26 -5.09 1.48
CA ARG A 12 -1.86 -3.83 1.01
C ARG A 12 -3.22 -3.55 1.66
N GLY A 13 -4.05 -4.60 1.78
CA GLY A 13 -5.35 -4.48 2.45
C GLY A 13 -5.19 -4.09 3.92
N GLY A 14 -4.28 -4.73 4.63
CA GLY A 14 -3.96 -4.38 6.03
C GLY A 14 -3.44 -2.96 6.19
N LEU A 15 -2.49 -2.55 5.32
CA LEU A 15 -1.99 -1.17 5.30
C LEU A 15 -3.10 -0.16 4.96
N GLY A 16 -4.01 -0.50 4.04
CA GLY A 16 -5.13 0.38 3.66
C GLY A 16 -6.17 0.53 4.76
N LEU A 17 -6.46 -0.54 5.48
CA LEU A 17 -7.39 -0.49 6.62
C LEU A 17 -6.90 0.46 7.72
N GLY A 18 -5.59 0.65 7.88
CA GLY A 18 -5.02 1.57 8.87
C GLY A 18 -5.55 3.01 8.73
N PRO A 19 -5.25 3.71 7.63
CA PRO A 19 -5.78 5.05 7.39
C PRO A 19 -7.31 5.10 7.37
N GLY A 20 -7.98 4.14 6.74
CA GLY A 20 -9.44 4.09 6.66
C GLY A 20 -10.10 4.03 8.03
N LEU A 21 -9.73 3.06 8.84
CA LEU A 21 -10.25 2.93 10.21
C LEU A 21 -9.77 4.08 11.11
N GLY A 22 -8.52 4.53 10.90
CA GLY A 22 -7.96 5.67 11.63
C GLY A 22 -8.80 6.94 11.44
N GLY A 23 -9.20 7.23 10.19
CA GLY A 23 -10.09 8.35 9.88
C GLY A 23 -11.47 8.22 10.54
N VAL A 24 -12.07 7.03 10.50
CA VAL A 24 -13.35 6.76 11.16
C VAL A 24 -13.24 6.92 12.68
N PHE A 25 -12.19 6.41 13.30
CA PHE A 25 -12.00 6.54 14.74
C PHE A 25 -11.68 7.99 15.15
N ALA A 26 -10.95 8.73 14.32
CA ALA A 26 -10.66 10.13 14.56
C ALA A 26 -11.93 10.99 14.53
N GLU A 27 -12.89 10.66 13.67
CA GLU A 27 -14.14 11.41 13.52
C GLU A 27 -15.18 11.05 14.58
N TYR A 28 -15.36 9.75 14.84
CA TYR A 28 -16.53 9.27 15.60
C TYR A 28 -16.23 8.64 16.95
N ALA A 29 -14.97 8.28 17.25
CA ALA A 29 -14.69 7.59 18.51
C ALA A 29 -14.67 8.57 19.69
N PRO A 30 -15.20 8.18 20.86
CA PRO A 30 -15.19 9.02 22.06
C PRO A 30 -13.78 9.31 22.59
N ALA A 31 -12.79 8.49 22.23
CA ALA A 31 -11.39 8.68 22.57
C ALA A 31 -10.50 8.45 21.34
N PRO A 32 -10.47 9.39 20.36
CA PRO A 32 -9.87 9.19 19.05
C PRO A 32 -8.36 8.88 19.09
N LEU A 33 -7.66 9.37 20.11
CA LEU A 33 -6.23 9.10 20.29
C LEU A 33 -5.93 7.73 20.92
N ARG A 34 -6.89 7.05 21.53
CA ARG A 34 -6.71 5.77 22.23
C ARG A 34 -7.36 4.60 21.49
N THR A 35 -8.53 4.84 20.92
CA THR A 35 -9.35 3.80 20.28
C THR A 35 -8.60 3.04 19.17
N PRO A 36 -7.86 3.66 18.24
CA PRO A 36 -7.12 2.94 17.21
C PRO A 36 -6.10 1.96 17.79
N PHE A 37 -5.39 2.37 18.84
CA PHE A 37 -4.38 1.52 19.49
C PHE A 37 -5.02 0.35 20.23
N LEU A 38 -6.13 0.55 20.91
CA LEU A 38 -6.85 -0.52 21.61
C LEU A 38 -7.39 -1.55 20.62
N VAL A 39 -8.01 -1.10 19.53
CA VAL A 39 -8.49 -1.99 18.46
C VAL A 39 -7.33 -2.77 17.83
N HIS A 40 -6.20 -2.12 17.58
CA HIS A 40 -5.03 -2.80 17.05
C HIS A 40 -4.47 -3.83 18.03
N LEU A 41 -4.42 -3.52 19.33
CA LEU A 41 -3.99 -4.45 20.37
C LEU A 41 -4.88 -5.70 20.42
N VAL A 42 -6.19 -5.53 20.34
CA VAL A 42 -7.15 -6.64 20.29
C VAL A 42 -6.95 -7.47 19.02
N ALA A 43 -6.81 -6.82 17.87
CA ALA A 43 -6.54 -7.51 16.60
C ALA A 43 -5.24 -8.32 16.67
N LEU A 44 -4.19 -7.77 17.29
CA LEU A 44 -2.93 -8.46 17.48
C LEU A 44 -3.06 -9.67 18.40
N ALA A 45 -3.79 -9.55 19.51
CA ALA A 45 -4.06 -10.65 20.42
C ALA A 45 -4.84 -11.78 19.73
N VAL A 46 -5.84 -11.44 18.91
CA VAL A 46 -6.57 -12.42 18.09
C VAL A 46 -5.65 -13.09 17.08
N ALA A 47 -4.79 -12.33 16.40
CA ALA A 47 -3.84 -12.89 15.44
C ALA A 47 -2.86 -13.86 16.11
N ILE A 48 -2.33 -13.53 17.30
CA ILE A 48 -1.46 -14.42 18.07
C ILE A 48 -2.20 -15.71 18.46
N ALA A 49 -3.43 -15.58 18.95
CA ALA A 49 -4.26 -16.73 19.31
C ALA A 49 -4.51 -17.65 18.09
N LEU A 50 -4.83 -17.07 16.92
CA LEU A 50 -5.03 -17.84 15.69
C LEU A 50 -3.73 -18.55 15.24
N ILE A 51 -2.60 -17.85 15.30
CA ILE A 51 -1.30 -18.46 14.95
C ILE A 51 -0.95 -19.61 15.90
N ALA A 52 -1.23 -19.47 17.18
CA ALA A 52 -0.99 -20.51 18.19
C ALA A 52 -1.81 -21.79 17.96
N THR A 53 -2.94 -21.70 17.23
CA THR A 53 -3.77 -22.86 16.87
C THR A 53 -3.31 -23.56 15.58
N LEU A 54 -2.37 -22.97 14.82
CA LEU A 54 -1.90 -23.57 13.58
C LEU A 54 -1.02 -24.78 13.86
N PRO A 55 -1.25 -25.91 13.16
CA PRO A 55 -0.37 -27.07 13.28
C PRO A 55 1.01 -26.75 12.72
N GLU A 56 2.05 -27.22 13.41
CA GLU A 56 3.43 -27.12 12.91
C GLU A 56 3.57 -27.95 11.62
N THR A 57 3.90 -27.29 10.52
CA THR A 57 4.06 -27.93 9.21
C THR A 57 5.48 -28.42 8.96
N VAL A 58 6.45 -27.96 9.76
CA VAL A 58 7.85 -28.37 9.66
C VAL A 58 8.10 -29.59 10.53
N THR A 59 7.99 -30.76 9.94
CA THR A 59 8.21 -32.03 10.62
C THR A 59 9.70 -32.37 10.88
N GLU A 60 10.58 -31.86 10.01
CA GLU A 60 12.03 -32.03 10.17
C GLU A 60 12.72 -30.69 10.39
N ARG A 61 13.16 -30.42 11.61
CA ARG A 61 14.00 -29.28 11.93
C ARG A 61 15.41 -29.52 11.38
N SER A 62 15.76 -28.82 10.30
CA SER A 62 17.13 -28.81 9.80
C SER A 62 18.06 -28.26 10.87
N ARG A 63 19.00 -29.05 11.34
CA ARG A 63 20.10 -28.62 12.25
C ARG A 63 21.23 -27.87 11.51
N ARG A 64 21.01 -27.53 10.22
CA ARG A 64 22.02 -26.78 9.47
C ARG A 64 22.15 -25.37 10.04
N PRO A 65 23.38 -24.85 10.19
CA PRO A 65 23.57 -23.49 10.63
C PRO A 65 22.88 -22.55 9.64
N LEU A 66 22.18 -21.53 10.18
CA LEU A 66 21.54 -20.47 9.39
C LEU A 66 22.63 -19.69 8.63
N THR A 67 22.95 -20.12 7.43
CA THR A 67 23.79 -19.33 6.52
C THR A 67 22.90 -18.38 5.74
N LEU A 68 22.96 -17.11 6.11
CA LEU A 68 22.29 -16.06 5.34
C LEU A 68 23.02 -15.92 3.99
N LYS A 69 22.41 -16.44 2.93
CA LYS A 69 22.87 -16.21 1.57
C LYS A 69 22.24 -14.89 1.09
N LEU A 70 22.93 -13.78 1.37
CA LEU A 70 22.57 -12.47 0.84
C LEU A 70 23.20 -12.32 -0.54
N GLY A 71 22.39 -12.28 -1.57
CA GLY A 71 22.88 -12.04 -2.92
C GLY A 71 21.86 -12.33 -4.00
N VAL A 72 21.94 -11.58 -5.09
CA VAL A 72 21.17 -11.83 -6.30
C VAL A 72 21.99 -12.76 -7.20
N PRO A 73 21.39 -13.85 -7.75
CA PRO A 73 22.05 -14.71 -8.72
C PRO A 73 22.69 -13.88 -9.85
N ALA A 74 23.84 -14.30 -10.34
CA ALA A 74 24.59 -13.52 -11.33
C ALA A 74 23.77 -13.29 -12.62
N GLU A 75 22.95 -14.26 -13.01
CA GLU A 75 22.05 -14.23 -14.15
C GLU A 75 20.95 -13.16 -14.04
N ASP A 76 20.41 -12.93 -12.85
CA ASP A 76 19.31 -11.99 -12.60
C ASP A 76 19.80 -10.61 -12.16
N ARG A 77 21.10 -10.43 -11.91
CA ARG A 77 21.66 -9.21 -11.33
C ARG A 77 21.38 -7.96 -12.15
N ALA A 78 21.44 -8.08 -13.48
CA ALA A 78 21.21 -6.96 -14.38
C ALA A 78 19.73 -6.50 -14.32
N VAL A 79 18.80 -7.43 -14.33
CA VAL A 79 17.36 -7.16 -14.22
C VAL A 79 17.04 -6.60 -12.83
N PHE A 80 17.62 -7.16 -11.81
CA PHE A 80 17.43 -6.70 -10.43
C PHE A 80 17.81 -5.21 -10.28
N TRP A 81 19.03 -4.83 -10.66
CA TRP A 81 19.53 -3.47 -10.46
C TRP A 81 18.96 -2.46 -11.46
N ARG A 82 18.65 -2.86 -12.71
CA ARG A 82 18.18 -1.94 -13.74
C ARG A 82 16.65 -1.79 -13.77
N VAL A 83 15.92 -2.77 -13.31
CA VAL A 83 14.45 -2.78 -13.37
C VAL A 83 13.82 -2.84 -11.99
N LEU A 84 14.10 -3.89 -11.22
CA LEU A 84 13.39 -4.11 -9.95
C LEU A 84 13.69 -3.03 -8.91
N VAL A 85 14.95 -2.67 -8.73
CA VAL A 85 15.33 -1.66 -7.72
C VAL A 85 14.74 -0.28 -8.05
N PRO A 86 14.94 0.30 -9.27
CA PRO A 86 14.34 1.59 -9.59
C PRO A 86 12.81 1.59 -9.53
N SER A 87 12.17 0.53 -10.02
CA SER A 87 10.72 0.41 -9.98
C SER A 87 10.19 0.36 -8.54
N GLY A 88 10.85 -0.42 -7.67
CA GLY A 88 10.50 -0.50 -6.25
C GLY A 88 10.73 0.82 -5.51
N MET A 89 11.80 1.56 -5.83
CA MET A 89 12.06 2.88 -5.25
C MET A 89 11.01 3.91 -5.67
N LEU A 90 10.67 3.97 -6.97
CA LEU A 90 9.62 4.87 -7.47
C LEU A 90 8.26 4.54 -6.89
N PHE A 91 7.92 3.26 -6.80
CA PHE A 91 6.71 2.81 -6.16
C PHE A 91 6.64 3.27 -4.69
N SER A 92 7.69 3.02 -3.92
CA SER A 92 7.75 3.44 -2.51
C SER A 92 7.68 4.97 -2.37
N LEU A 93 8.23 5.71 -3.32
CA LEU A 93 8.11 7.16 -3.37
C LEU A 93 6.66 7.60 -3.56
N PHE A 94 5.94 7.04 -4.54
CA PHE A 94 4.54 7.36 -4.79
C PHE A 94 3.66 7.00 -3.59
N ASP A 95 3.78 5.79 -3.06
CA ASP A 95 3.02 5.37 -1.88
C ASP A 95 3.36 6.24 -0.66
N GLY A 96 4.63 6.55 -0.43
CA GLY A 96 5.07 7.41 0.66
C GLY A 96 4.47 8.82 0.56
N VAL A 97 4.47 9.42 -0.62
CA VAL A 97 3.84 10.74 -0.83
C VAL A 97 2.33 10.67 -0.64
N CYS A 98 1.66 9.68 -1.22
CA CYS A 98 0.22 9.52 -1.08
C CYS A 98 -0.21 9.31 0.38
N LEU A 99 0.55 8.55 1.15
CA LEU A 99 0.18 8.23 2.53
C LEU A 99 0.61 9.28 3.55
N SER A 100 1.63 10.10 3.26
CA SER A 100 2.15 11.09 4.20
C SER A 100 1.82 12.53 3.85
N LEU A 101 2.02 12.93 2.59
CA LEU A 101 1.86 14.32 2.18
C LEU A 101 0.42 14.66 1.78
N ILE A 102 -0.31 13.74 1.13
CA ILE A 102 -1.67 14.03 0.69
C ILE A 102 -2.62 14.33 1.87
N PRO A 103 -2.64 13.58 2.98
CA PRO A 103 -3.46 13.94 4.14
C PRO A 103 -3.14 15.32 4.70
N VAL A 104 -1.87 15.69 4.76
CA VAL A 104 -1.44 17.04 5.22
C VAL A 104 -1.92 18.12 4.25
N PHE A 105 -1.82 17.85 2.96
CA PHE A 105 -2.29 18.74 1.90
C PHE A 105 -3.80 18.92 1.95
N GLU A 106 -4.57 17.85 2.12
CA GLU A 106 -6.04 17.91 2.25
C GLU A 106 -6.47 18.80 3.42
N VAL A 107 -5.78 18.71 4.55
CA VAL A 107 -6.09 19.54 5.72
C VAL A 107 -5.66 21.00 5.51
N ARG A 108 -4.42 21.23 5.06
CA ARG A 108 -3.82 22.57 5.04
C ARG A 108 -4.25 23.41 3.86
N GLU A 109 -4.30 22.82 2.66
CA GLU A 109 -4.54 23.55 1.41
C GLU A 109 -6.00 23.45 0.96
N LEU A 110 -6.64 22.29 1.16
CA LEU A 110 -8.04 22.11 0.77
C LEU A 110 -9.03 22.39 1.91
N GLY A 111 -8.54 22.60 3.14
CA GLY A 111 -9.38 22.89 4.30
C GLY A 111 -10.31 21.74 4.69
N VAL A 112 -9.96 20.49 4.34
CA VAL A 112 -10.77 19.31 4.67
C VAL A 112 -10.71 19.10 6.18
N THR A 113 -11.85 19.14 6.84
CA THR A 113 -11.97 18.94 8.29
C THR A 113 -12.49 17.56 8.66
N ASN A 114 -13.09 16.84 7.72
CA ASN A 114 -13.63 15.51 7.94
C ASN A 114 -12.51 14.46 7.87
N TYR A 115 -12.19 13.85 9.02
CA TYR A 115 -11.13 12.84 9.13
C TYR A 115 -11.43 11.55 8.36
N VAL A 116 -12.71 11.23 8.11
CA VAL A 116 -13.08 10.06 7.28
C VAL A 116 -12.64 10.27 5.85
N LEU A 117 -12.79 11.48 5.28
CA LEU A 117 -12.32 11.78 3.93
C LEU A 117 -10.81 11.70 3.82
N ILE A 118 -10.10 12.22 4.82
CA ILE A 118 -8.63 12.15 4.89
C ILE A 118 -8.16 10.69 4.97
N GLY A 119 -8.80 9.88 5.81
CA GLY A 119 -8.53 8.45 5.91
C GLY A 119 -8.88 7.67 4.64
N ALA A 120 -9.95 8.10 3.95
CA ALA A 120 -10.40 7.47 2.70
C ALA A 120 -9.38 7.64 1.57
N SER A 121 -8.65 8.75 1.48
CA SER A 121 -7.61 8.94 0.46
C SER A 121 -6.51 7.88 0.59
N GLY A 122 -5.98 7.66 1.78
CA GLY A 122 -4.99 6.62 2.04
C GLY A 122 -5.54 5.19 1.84
N PHE A 123 -6.79 4.95 2.25
CA PHE A 123 -7.46 3.65 2.03
C PHE A 123 -7.62 3.35 0.53
N LEU A 124 -8.12 4.30 -0.25
CA LEU A 124 -8.38 4.12 -1.67
C LEU A 124 -7.10 3.88 -2.48
N VAL A 125 -6.00 4.56 -2.17
CA VAL A 125 -4.69 4.31 -2.79
C VAL A 125 -4.30 2.84 -2.67
N LEU A 126 -4.35 2.30 -1.46
CA LEU A 126 -3.87 0.94 -1.18
C LEU A 126 -4.84 -0.14 -1.68
N VAL A 127 -6.14 0.09 -1.53
CA VAL A 127 -7.18 -0.84 -2.04
C VAL A 127 -7.21 -0.83 -3.56
N ALA A 128 -7.12 0.32 -4.22
CA ALA A 128 -7.04 0.39 -5.67
C ALA A 128 -5.80 -0.34 -6.20
N GLY A 129 -4.66 -0.22 -5.50
CA GLY A 129 -3.46 -1.00 -5.80
C GLY A 129 -3.66 -2.51 -5.65
N ALA A 130 -4.29 -2.95 -4.56
CA ALA A 130 -4.58 -4.36 -4.34
C ALA A 130 -5.55 -4.92 -5.42
N VAL A 131 -6.60 -4.19 -5.74
CA VAL A 131 -7.56 -4.57 -6.80
C VAL A 131 -6.86 -4.65 -8.16
N SER A 132 -6.04 -3.64 -8.50
CA SER A 132 -5.27 -3.61 -9.74
C SER A 132 -4.37 -4.83 -9.89
N GLN A 133 -3.67 -5.25 -8.84
CA GLN A 133 -2.85 -6.47 -8.85
C GLN A 133 -3.66 -7.72 -9.19
N VAL A 134 -4.87 -7.84 -8.67
CA VAL A 134 -5.74 -9.00 -8.95
C VAL A 134 -6.21 -8.98 -10.40
N VAL A 135 -6.71 -7.84 -10.84
CA VAL A 135 -7.30 -7.68 -12.16
C VAL A 135 -6.26 -7.90 -13.26
N PHE A 136 -5.08 -7.28 -13.08
CA PHE A 136 -4.03 -7.27 -14.11
C PHE A 136 -2.92 -8.31 -13.89
N ARG A 137 -3.08 -9.25 -12.97
CA ARG A 137 -2.10 -10.31 -12.63
C ARG A 137 -1.59 -11.15 -13.81
N ARG A 138 -2.28 -11.13 -14.96
CA ARG A 138 -1.93 -11.88 -16.17
C ARG A 138 -1.09 -11.07 -17.16
N LEU A 139 -0.88 -9.80 -16.92
CA LEU A 139 -0.05 -8.96 -17.78
C LEU A 139 1.42 -9.36 -17.65
N ALA A 140 2.15 -9.20 -18.75
CA ALA A 140 3.59 -9.41 -18.73
C ALA A 140 4.28 -8.35 -17.85
N PRO A 141 5.32 -8.71 -17.09
CA PRO A 141 5.92 -7.80 -16.10
C PRO A 141 6.46 -6.49 -16.68
N THR A 142 7.19 -6.55 -17.79
CA THR A 142 7.83 -5.36 -18.36
C THR A 142 6.81 -4.29 -18.83
N PRO A 143 5.79 -4.61 -19.64
CA PRO A 143 4.80 -3.61 -20.02
C PRO A 143 3.98 -3.12 -18.81
N SER A 144 3.70 -3.97 -17.83
CA SER A 144 2.98 -3.57 -16.61
C SER A 144 3.74 -2.49 -15.85
N ILE A 145 5.05 -2.63 -15.68
CA ILE A 145 5.90 -1.64 -15.02
C ILE A 145 5.87 -0.31 -15.79
N ILE A 146 6.04 -0.34 -17.10
CA ILE A 146 6.07 0.87 -17.93
C ILE A 146 4.73 1.61 -17.86
N TRP A 147 3.63 0.89 -18.07
CA TRP A 147 2.30 1.47 -18.01
C TRP A 147 1.94 1.95 -16.60
N GLY A 148 2.27 1.15 -15.58
CA GLY A 148 2.04 1.52 -14.18
C GLY A 148 2.74 2.82 -13.81
N LEU A 149 4.04 2.94 -14.09
CA LEU A 149 4.80 4.16 -13.81
C LEU A 149 4.32 5.36 -14.64
N GLY A 150 4.00 5.15 -15.92
CA GLY A 150 3.47 6.21 -16.78
C GLY A 150 2.12 6.75 -16.28
N ILE A 151 1.18 5.86 -15.97
CA ILE A 151 -0.15 6.23 -15.44
C ILE A 151 -0.01 6.90 -14.07
N ALA A 152 0.84 6.37 -13.18
CA ALA A 152 1.07 6.97 -11.86
C ALA A 152 1.62 8.39 -11.99
N SER A 153 2.60 8.61 -12.87
CA SER A 153 3.17 9.94 -13.11
C SER A 153 2.14 10.92 -13.66
N CYS A 154 1.32 10.50 -14.64
CA CYS A 154 0.25 11.32 -15.18
C CYS A 154 -0.84 11.62 -14.13
N ALA A 155 -1.23 10.65 -13.34
CA ALA A 155 -2.20 10.84 -12.27
C ALA A 155 -1.68 11.80 -11.20
N PHE A 156 -0.37 11.76 -10.91
CA PHE A 156 0.24 12.67 -9.96
C PHE A 156 0.22 14.14 -10.41
N VAL A 157 0.26 14.39 -11.73
CA VAL A 157 0.01 15.74 -12.28
C VAL A 157 -1.39 16.21 -11.90
N GLY A 158 -2.38 15.33 -11.85
CA GLY A 158 -3.73 15.65 -11.39
C GLY A 158 -3.79 16.15 -9.95
N VAL A 159 -2.92 15.65 -9.06
CA VAL A 159 -2.79 16.18 -7.69
C VAL A 159 -2.29 17.62 -7.73
N VAL A 160 -1.24 17.88 -8.54
CA VAL A 160 -0.67 19.24 -8.70
C VAL A 160 -1.69 20.22 -9.27
N VAL A 161 -2.51 19.79 -10.23
CA VAL A 161 -3.59 20.61 -10.84
C VAL A 161 -4.77 20.80 -9.88
N GLY A 162 -5.10 19.78 -9.10
CA GLY A 162 -6.19 19.83 -8.11
C GLY A 162 -5.94 20.84 -6.98
N ALA A 163 -4.67 21.12 -6.68
CA ALA A 163 -4.26 22.07 -5.66
C ALA A 163 -4.82 23.49 -5.92
N PRO A 164 -4.48 24.16 -7.02
CA PRO A 164 -4.97 25.52 -7.29
C PRO A 164 -6.48 25.59 -7.52
N LEU A 165 -7.11 24.47 -7.89
CA LEU A 165 -8.56 24.38 -8.07
C LEU A 165 -9.31 24.14 -6.76
N HIS A 166 -8.62 23.98 -5.63
CA HIS A 166 -9.19 23.62 -4.32
C HIS A 166 -10.19 22.45 -4.40
N SER A 167 -9.93 21.47 -5.28
CA SER A 167 -10.83 20.37 -5.55
C SER A 167 -10.36 19.07 -4.90
N ALA A 168 -10.91 18.76 -3.74
CA ALA A 168 -10.67 17.47 -3.06
C ALA A 168 -11.04 16.27 -3.95
N ALA A 169 -12.07 16.40 -4.80
CA ALA A 169 -12.48 15.32 -5.70
C ALA A 169 -11.40 15.00 -6.75
N ILE A 170 -10.76 16.01 -7.34
CA ILE A 170 -9.68 15.81 -8.31
C ILE A 170 -8.49 15.12 -7.62
N VAL A 171 -8.13 15.57 -6.43
CA VAL A 171 -7.05 14.99 -5.66
C VAL A 171 -7.36 13.53 -5.33
N LEU A 172 -8.56 13.23 -4.81
CA LEU A 172 -8.99 11.88 -4.45
C LEU A 172 -8.96 10.92 -5.65
N VAL A 173 -9.48 11.34 -6.79
CA VAL A 173 -9.43 10.53 -8.03
C VAL A 173 -7.98 10.31 -8.45
N SER A 174 -7.16 11.35 -8.45
CA SER A 174 -5.77 11.27 -8.86
C SER A 174 -4.94 10.32 -7.98
N VAL A 175 -5.09 10.38 -6.65
CA VAL A 175 -4.38 9.47 -5.74
C VAL A 175 -4.90 8.03 -5.88
N THR A 176 -6.20 7.85 -6.12
CA THR A 176 -6.79 6.51 -6.37
C THR A 176 -6.21 5.88 -7.64
N VAL A 177 -6.13 6.66 -8.73
CA VAL A 177 -5.53 6.22 -10.00
C VAL A 177 -4.04 5.94 -9.82
N THR A 178 -3.32 6.77 -9.05
CA THR A 178 -1.91 6.52 -8.71
C THR A 178 -1.77 5.19 -7.97
N GLY A 179 -2.61 4.92 -6.98
CA GLY A 179 -2.63 3.64 -6.27
C GLY A 179 -2.87 2.45 -7.19
N ALA A 180 -3.88 2.54 -8.07
CA ALA A 180 -4.16 1.49 -9.06
C ALA A 180 -2.98 1.26 -10.01
N ALA A 181 -2.33 2.32 -10.47
CA ALA A 181 -1.16 2.26 -11.34
C ALA A 181 0.05 1.63 -10.62
N CYS A 182 0.27 1.97 -9.35
CA CYS A 182 1.28 1.32 -8.51
C CYS A 182 1.01 -0.18 -8.33
N GLY A 183 -0.26 -0.61 -8.33
CA GLY A 183 -0.62 -2.02 -8.32
C GLY A 183 -0.22 -2.79 -9.58
N LEU A 184 -0.04 -2.13 -10.71
CA LEU A 184 0.46 -2.75 -11.95
C LEU A 184 1.96 -3.08 -11.89
N VAL A 185 2.72 -2.40 -11.03
CA VAL A 185 4.18 -2.57 -10.93
C VAL A 185 4.55 -3.84 -10.16
N PHE A 186 3.64 -4.38 -9.36
CA PHE A 186 3.80 -5.56 -8.51
C PHE A 186 3.00 -6.75 -8.98
#